data_b26538039d4fd4c12dae57a75c7c9d95
#
_entry.id   b26538039d4fd4c12dae57a75c7c9d95
#
_cell.length_a   1.000
_cell.length_b   1.000
_cell.length_c   1.000
_cell.angle_alpha   90.00
_cell.angle_beta   90.00
_cell.angle_gamma   90.00
#
_symmetry.space_group_name_H-M   'P 1'
#
loop_
_entity.id
_entity.type
_entity.pdbx_description
1 polymer ?
#
loop_
_entity_poly.entity_id
_entity_poly.type
_entity_poly.pdbx_seq_one_letter_code
_entity_poly.pdbx_strand_id
1 'polypeptide(L)'
;MRKLIISLAASAVITAGAVAGLQASSQASTDGNRLQATFTASPVSVTPNLGMVELILSGTGTVEGFGAATEAVGLVQDHAVIPCGAGSYSDTASRRIVLHGGVLILHEAGMTCLTASGLQATATYQVDGRASTGIFAGARGTGNVTVDVATHRETLSGKLILAPAAA
;
A
#
# COMPACT_ATOMS: atom_id res chain seq x y z
N MET A 1 43.48 -1.03 -8.72
CA MET A 1 42.24 -0.80 -7.91
C MET A 1 41.83 0.64 -8.09
N ARG A 2 40.86 0.91 -8.95
CA ARG A 2 40.31 2.28 -9.18
C ARG A 2 38.98 2.37 -8.46
N LYS A 3 38.90 3.23 -7.46
CA LYS A 3 37.66 3.56 -6.74
C LYS A 3 36.83 4.50 -7.60
N LEU A 4 35.66 4.05 -8.03
CA LEU A 4 34.66 4.87 -8.69
C LEU A 4 33.82 5.55 -7.62
N ILE A 5 33.95 6.86 -7.47
CA ILE A 5 33.12 7.68 -6.60
C ILE A 5 31.98 8.21 -7.47
N ILE A 6 30.78 7.72 -7.26
CA ILE A 6 29.56 8.26 -7.90
C ILE A 6 28.97 9.29 -6.95
N SER A 7 29.13 10.57 -7.27
CA SER A 7 28.43 11.66 -6.59
C SER A 7 27.03 11.79 -7.17
N LEU A 8 26.00 11.49 -6.37
CA LEU A 8 24.62 11.87 -6.67
C LEU A 8 24.39 13.29 -6.15
N ALA A 9 24.27 14.25 -7.06
CA ALA A 9 23.78 15.57 -6.75
C ALA A 9 22.25 15.57 -6.84
N ALA A 10 21.58 15.71 -5.70
CA ALA A 10 20.14 15.90 -5.62
C ALA A 10 19.84 17.40 -5.80
N SER A 11 19.30 17.78 -6.96
CA SER A 11 18.76 19.12 -7.18
C SER A 11 17.26 19.11 -6.86
N ALA A 12 16.89 19.70 -5.73
CA ALA A 12 15.50 19.98 -5.40
C ALA A 12 15.04 21.25 -6.13
N VAL A 13 14.18 21.12 -7.10
CA VAL A 13 13.46 22.25 -7.71
C VAL A 13 12.10 22.35 -7.01
N ILE A 14 11.94 23.37 -6.17
CA ILE A 14 10.65 23.73 -5.58
C ILE A 14 9.95 24.69 -6.54
N THR A 15 8.97 24.21 -7.30
CA THR A 15 8.04 25.06 -8.04
C THR A 15 6.79 25.28 -7.19
N ALA A 16 6.63 26.50 -6.68
CA ALA A 16 5.39 26.95 -6.07
C ALA A 16 4.35 27.18 -7.18
N GLY A 17 3.42 26.21 -7.34
CA GLY A 17 2.26 26.31 -8.20
C GLY A 17 1.04 26.76 -7.40
N ALA A 18 0.42 27.85 -7.80
CA ALA A 18 -0.82 28.40 -7.24
C ALA A 18 -1.96 27.36 -7.31
N VAL A 19 -2.51 26.98 -6.15
CA VAL A 19 -3.67 26.09 -6.07
C VAL A 19 -4.93 26.95 -6.24
N ALA A 20 -5.50 26.95 -7.45
CA ALA A 20 -6.88 27.40 -7.66
C ALA A 20 -7.81 26.36 -7.01
N GLY A 21 -8.56 26.81 -6.00
CA GLY A 21 -9.49 25.97 -5.27
C GLY A 21 -10.60 25.42 -6.16
N LEU A 22 -10.56 24.15 -6.46
CA LEU A 22 -11.71 23.34 -6.84
C LEU A 22 -12.24 22.70 -5.56
N GLN A 23 -13.28 23.30 -4.98
CA GLN A 23 -14.14 22.60 -4.03
C GLN A 23 -14.89 21.51 -4.78
N ALA A 24 -14.25 20.35 -4.91
CA ALA A 24 -14.99 19.14 -5.23
C ALA A 24 -15.79 18.77 -3.99
N SER A 25 -17.10 19.05 -4.01
CA SER A 25 -18.05 18.48 -3.07
C SER A 25 -17.96 16.95 -3.24
N SER A 26 -17.23 16.28 -2.36
CA SER A 26 -17.23 14.83 -2.25
C SER A 26 -18.62 14.40 -1.77
N GLN A 27 -19.52 14.11 -2.72
CA GLN A 27 -20.64 13.24 -2.43
C GLN A 27 -20.04 11.89 -2.05
N ALA A 28 -19.97 11.61 -0.75
CA ALA A 28 -19.68 10.28 -0.25
C ALA A 28 -20.69 9.34 -0.91
N SER A 29 -20.18 8.46 -1.77
CA SER A 29 -20.99 7.43 -2.42
C SER A 29 -21.68 6.61 -1.33
N THR A 30 -23.00 6.48 -1.41
CA THR A 30 -23.86 5.77 -0.45
C THR A 30 -23.62 4.24 -0.42
N ASP A 31 -22.69 3.72 -1.19
CA ASP A 31 -22.17 2.36 -1.09
C ASP A 31 -21.03 2.21 -0.06
N GLY A 32 -21.18 2.84 1.11
CA GLY A 32 -20.21 3.04 2.18
C GLY A 32 -19.60 1.80 2.86
N ASN A 33 -19.57 0.66 2.18
CA ASN A 33 -19.01 -0.60 2.69
C ASN A 33 -17.95 -1.20 1.75
N ARG A 34 -17.47 -0.47 0.75
CA ARG A 34 -16.51 -1.00 -0.22
C ARG A 34 -15.18 -0.24 -0.17
N LEU A 35 -14.09 -0.96 -0.12
CA LEU A 35 -12.75 -0.46 -0.40
C LEU A 35 -12.33 -0.93 -1.78
N GLN A 36 -12.04 0.02 -2.65
CA GLN A 36 -11.46 -0.21 -3.96
C GLN A 36 -10.34 0.82 -4.15
N ALA A 37 -9.12 0.34 -4.35
CA ALA A 37 -7.96 1.22 -4.50
C ALA A 37 -6.98 0.69 -5.52
N THR A 38 -6.25 1.60 -6.16
CA THR A 38 -5.12 1.25 -7.04
C THR A 38 -3.95 2.14 -6.70
N PHE A 39 -2.77 1.55 -6.54
CA PHE A 39 -1.51 2.23 -6.26
C PHE A 39 -0.44 1.82 -7.26
N THR A 40 0.57 2.67 -7.36
CA THR A 40 1.88 2.33 -7.92
C THR A 40 2.91 2.59 -6.83
N ALA A 41 3.58 1.53 -6.36
CA ALA A 41 4.51 1.58 -5.25
C ALA A 41 5.88 1.05 -5.67
N SER A 42 6.94 1.65 -5.14
CA SER A 42 8.31 1.24 -5.39
C SER A 42 9.06 1.00 -4.09
N PRO A 43 10.02 0.07 -4.06
CA PRO A 43 10.88 -0.14 -2.91
C PRO A 43 11.71 1.11 -2.61
N VAL A 44 11.70 1.55 -1.35
CA VAL A 44 12.59 2.61 -0.83
C VAL A 44 13.69 2.04 0.06
N SER A 45 13.48 0.82 0.60
CA SER A 45 14.48 0.09 1.36
C SER A 45 14.30 -1.41 1.17
N VAL A 46 15.40 -2.15 1.13
CA VAL A 46 15.45 -3.62 1.07
C VAL A 46 16.52 -4.08 2.04
N THR A 47 16.15 -4.87 3.05
CA THR A 47 17.06 -5.38 4.07
C THR A 47 16.95 -6.91 4.14
N PRO A 48 17.97 -7.67 3.69
CA PRO A 48 17.99 -9.10 3.86
C PRO A 48 18.31 -9.48 5.32
N ASN A 49 17.61 -10.48 5.85
CA ASN A 49 17.77 -10.94 7.22
C ASN A 49 17.49 -12.45 7.33
N LEU A 50 18.52 -13.30 7.41
CA LEU A 50 18.47 -14.75 7.74
C LEU A 50 17.32 -15.53 7.06
N GLY A 51 17.17 -15.42 5.75
CA GLY A 51 16.11 -16.11 4.99
C GLY A 51 14.81 -15.33 4.89
N MET A 52 14.75 -14.16 5.50
CA MET A 52 13.70 -13.16 5.31
C MET A 52 14.23 -11.96 4.54
N VAL A 53 13.35 -11.23 3.90
CA VAL A 53 13.64 -9.93 3.30
C VAL A 53 12.62 -8.94 3.81
N GLU A 54 13.11 -7.86 4.41
CA GLU A 54 12.28 -6.73 4.82
C GLU A 54 12.33 -5.65 3.75
N LEU A 55 11.16 -5.22 3.29
CA LEU A 55 11.03 -4.14 2.31
C LEU A 55 10.18 -3.02 2.90
N ILE A 56 10.58 -1.79 2.58
CA ILE A 56 9.70 -0.63 2.74
C ILE A 56 9.36 -0.15 1.34
N LEU A 57 8.07 -0.09 1.03
CA LEU A 57 7.55 0.44 -0.22
C LEU A 57 6.89 1.79 0.03
N SER A 58 6.94 2.68 -0.96
CA SER A 58 6.18 3.92 -0.96
C SER A 58 5.49 4.09 -2.30
N GLY A 59 4.23 4.52 -2.26
CA GLY A 59 3.40 4.61 -3.43
C GLY A 59 2.43 5.78 -3.42
N THR A 60 1.86 6.03 -4.61
CA THR A 60 0.76 6.97 -4.82
C THR A 60 -0.34 6.28 -5.60
N GLY A 61 -1.57 6.70 -5.38
CA GLY A 61 -2.71 6.08 -6.03
C GLY A 61 -4.02 6.79 -5.76
N THR A 62 -5.11 6.05 -5.95
CA THR A 62 -6.46 6.52 -5.72
C THR A 62 -7.27 5.49 -4.95
N VAL A 63 -8.15 5.97 -4.09
CA VAL A 63 -9.14 5.16 -3.37
C VAL A 63 -10.52 5.65 -3.77
N GLU A 64 -11.37 4.74 -4.25
CA GLU A 64 -12.74 5.06 -4.69
C GLU A 64 -13.53 5.70 -3.56
N GLY A 65 -14.18 6.82 -3.84
CA GLY A 65 -14.94 7.61 -2.86
C GLY A 65 -14.09 8.51 -1.96
N PHE A 66 -12.75 8.33 -1.91
CA PHE A 66 -11.86 9.13 -1.06
C PHE A 66 -10.81 9.93 -1.85
N GLY A 67 -10.62 9.64 -3.16
CA GLY A 67 -9.73 10.39 -4.04
C GLY A 67 -8.27 9.98 -3.96
N ALA A 68 -7.37 10.94 -4.20
CA ALA A 68 -5.93 10.72 -4.22
C ALA A 68 -5.41 10.29 -2.84
N ALA A 69 -4.46 9.35 -2.85
CA ALA A 69 -3.86 8.78 -1.65
C ALA A 69 -2.36 8.56 -1.83
N THR A 70 -1.65 8.52 -0.70
CA THR A 70 -0.28 8.01 -0.63
C THR A 70 -0.25 6.80 0.27
N GLU A 71 0.68 5.88 0.01
CA GLU A 71 0.87 4.72 0.87
C GLU A 71 2.32 4.51 1.28
N ALA A 72 2.49 3.83 2.41
CA ALA A 72 3.74 3.22 2.83
C ALA A 72 3.44 1.80 3.31
N VAL A 73 4.23 0.83 2.85
CA VAL A 73 4.06 -0.57 3.19
C VAL A 73 5.36 -1.10 3.79
N GLY A 74 5.28 -1.61 5.01
CA GLY A 74 6.34 -2.44 5.60
C GLY A 74 6.00 -3.91 5.31
N LEU A 75 6.80 -4.56 4.48
CA LEU A 75 6.60 -5.91 3.99
C LEU A 75 7.73 -6.82 4.49
N VAL A 76 7.39 -7.96 5.01
CA VAL A 76 8.33 -9.04 5.36
C VAL A 76 8.03 -10.25 4.47
N GLN A 77 9.04 -10.71 3.74
CA GLN A 77 9.00 -11.88 2.89
C GLN A 77 9.79 -13.02 3.57
N ASP A 78 9.13 -14.15 3.81
CA ASP A 78 9.77 -15.35 4.35
C ASP A 78 10.04 -16.33 3.22
N HIS A 79 11.32 -16.44 2.84
CA HIS A 79 11.81 -17.31 1.79
C HIS A 79 12.01 -18.78 2.24
N ALA A 80 11.86 -19.09 3.53
CA ALA A 80 11.82 -20.46 4.03
C ALA A 80 10.48 -21.14 3.76
N VAL A 81 9.41 -20.36 3.54
CA VAL A 81 8.08 -20.86 3.19
C VAL A 81 7.85 -20.74 1.69
N ILE A 82 7.61 -21.88 1.02
CA ILE A 82 7.46 -21.99 -0.43
C ILE A 82 6.01 -22.38 -0.77
N PRO A 83 5.06 -21.43 -0.78
CA PRO A 83 3.63 -21.73 -0.87
C PRO A 83 3.17 -22.24 -2.24
N CYS A 84 3.87 -21.88 -3.32
CA CYS A 84 3.46 -22.18 -4.70
C CYS A 84 4.63 -22.65 -5.58
N GLY A 85 5.64 -23.33 -4.99
CA GLY A 85 6.78 -23.88 -5.70
C GLY A 85 8.03 -22.99 -5.67
N ALA A 86 9.08 -23.42 -6.38
CA ALA A 86 10.38 -22.76 -6.36
C ALA A 86 10.27 -21.28 -6.80
N GLY A 87 10.93 -20.40 -6.06
CA GLY A 87 10.90 -18.95 -6.32
C GLY A 87 9.67 -18.24 -5.74
N SER A 88 8.90 -18.91 -4.89
CA SER A 88 7.81 -18.30 -4.13
C SER A 88 8.18 -18.09 -2.66
N TYR A 89 7.45 -17.23 -1.98
CA TYR A 89 7.64 -16.94 -0.55
C TYR A 89 6.34 -16.46 0.08
N SER A 90 6.22 -16.56 1.41
CA SER A 90 5.09 -16.00 2.13
C SER A 90 5.36 -14.53 2.49
N ASP A 91 4.29 -13.75 2.54
CA ASP A 91 4.32 -12.31 2.76
C ASP A 91 3.47 -11.94 3.98
N THR A 92 3.99 -11.05 4.81
CA THR A 92 3.20 -10.31 5.80
C THR A 92 3.50 -8.83 5.67
N ALA A 93 2.48 -7.98 5.76
CA ALA A 93 2.69 -6.54 5.62
C ALA A 93 1.81 -5.72 6.56
N SER A 94 2.30 -4.51 6.85
CA SER A 94 1.51 -3.43 7.41
C SER A 94 1.49 -2.28 6.43
N ARG A 95 0.31 -1.91 5.98
CA ARG A 95 0.08 -0.84 5.01
C ARG A 95 -0.55 0.37 5.68
N ARG A 96 0.02 1.52 5.44
CA ARG A 96 -0.48 2.82 5.88
C ARG A 96 -0.91 3.61 4.65
N ILE A 97 -2.20 3.90 4.54
CA ILE A 97 -2.78 4.72 3.46
C ILE A 97 -3.19 6.07 4.04
N VAL A 98 -2.62 7.14 3.49
CA VAL A 98 -2.95 8.53 3.86
C VAL A 98 -3.95 9.07 2.87
N LEU A 99 -5.09 9.51 3.36
CA LEU A 99 -6.23 10.00 2.61
C LEU A 99 -6.66 11.37 3.13
N HIS A 100 -7.45 12.08 2.36
CA HIS A 100 -8.18 13.23 2.88
C HIS A 100 -9.13 12.75 3.99
N GLY A 101 -8.97 13.29 5.19
CA GLY A 101 -9.80 12.94 6.35
C GLY A 101 -9.16 11.92 7.32
N GLY A 102 -7.99 11.36 7.01
CA GLY A 102 -7.31 10.50 7.98
C GLY A 102 -6.33 9.49 7.40
N VAL A 103 -5.97 8.54 8.22
CA VAL A 103 -5.06 7.45 7.89
C VAL A 103 -5.78 6.11 8.09
N LEU A 104 -5.72 5.27 7.08
CA LEU A 104 -6.21 3.89 7.13
C LEU A 104 -5.01 2.94 7.29
N ILE A 105 -5.07 2.04 8.28
CA ILE A 105 -4.06 1.01 8.53
C ILE A 105 -4.64 -0.36 8.20
N LEU A 106 -3.87 -1.14 7.43
CA LEU A 106 -4.20 -2.50 7.05
C LEU A 106 -3.08 -3.45 7.50
N HIS A 107 -3.45 -4.65 7.96
CA HIS A 107 -2.52 -5.76 8.12
C HIS A 107 -2.81 -6.79 7.04
N GLU A 108 -1.77 -7.27 6.39
CA GLU A 108 -1.84 -8.14 5.23
C GLU A 108 -1.09 -9.45 5.49
N ALA A 109 -1.63 -10.54 4.96
CA ALA A 109 -0.96 -11.83 4.92
C ALA A 109 -1.23 -12.50 3.56
N GLY A 110 -0.18 -13.02 2.94
CA GLY A 110 -0.29 -13.55 1.59
C GLY A 110 0.94 -14.30 1.12
N MET A 111 1.11 -14.30 -0.18
CA MET A 111 2.21 -14.98 -0.85
C MET A 111 2.58 -14.30 -2.16
N THR A 112 3.83 -14.43 -2.54
CA THR A 112 4.33 -14.08 -3.88
C THR A 112 4.69 -15.35 -4.63
N CYS A 113 4.15 -15.50 -5.83
CA CYS A 113 4.30 -16.66 -6.69
C CYS A 113 4.85 -16.28 -8.05
N LEU A 114 5.71 -17.14 -8.60
CA LEU A 114 6.10 -17.03 -9.99
C LEU A 114 5.00 -17.65 -10.87
N THR A 115 4.41 -16.83 -11.73
CA THR A 115 3.37 -17.23 -12.68
C THR A 115 3.91 -17.16 -14.12
N ALA A 116 3.11 -17.56 -15.10
CA ALA A 116 3.48 -17.43 -16.51
C ALA A 116 3.65 -15.97 -16.95
N SER A 117 3.02 -15.02 -16.24
CA SER A 117 3.12 -13.57 -16.48
C SER A 117 4.18 -12.87 -15.63
N GLY A 118 4.95 -13.60 -14.82
CA GLY A 118 5.94 -13.05 -13.91
C GLY A 118 5.60 -13.24 -12.44
N LEU A 119 6.32 -12.53 -11.56
CA LEU A 119 6.05 -12.54 -10.13
C LEU A 119 4.76 -11.76 -9.82
N GLN A 120 3.86 -12.43 -9.10
CA GLN A 120 2.62 -11.84 -8.62
C GLN A 120 2.45 -12.09 -7.13
N ALA A 121 2.12 -11.05 -6.38
CA ALA A 121 1.74 -11.19 -4.99
C ALA A 121 0.23 -11.12 -4.82
N THR A 122 -0.29 -11.97 -3.94
CA THR A 122 -1.69 -11.97 -3.52
C THR A 122 -1.76 -12.06 -2.01
N ALA A 123 -2.56 -11.22 -1.39
CA ALA A 123 -2.74 -11.21 0.06
C ALA A 123 -4.21 -10.94 0.42
N THR A 124 -4.57 -11.31 1.63
CA THR A 124 -5.78 -10.81 2.29
C THR A 124 -5.39 -9.70 3.25
N TYR A 125 -6.25 -8.69 3.41
CA TYR A 125 -6.05 -7.66 4.41
C TYR A 125 -7.15 -7.63 5.46
N GLN A 126 -6.80 -7.12 6.63
CA GLN A 126 -7.71 -6.74 7.71
C GLN A 126 -7.46 -5.27 8.08
N VAL A 127 -8.54 -4.51 8.25
CA VAL A 127 -8.47 -3.11 8.70
C VAL A 127 -8.17 -3.06 10.20
N ASP A 128 -7.13 -2.33 10.58
CA ASP A 128 -6.85 -1.99 11.98
C ASP A 128 -7.44 -0.62 12.32
N GLY A 129 -8.70 -0.61 12.74
CA GLY A 129 -9.37 0.62 13.11
C GLY A 129 -8.84 1.28 14.40
N ARG A 130 -8.06 0.55 15.22
CA ARG A 130 -7.45 1.12 16.42
C ARG A 130 -6.23 1.96 16.07
N ALA A 131 -5.46 1.52 15.08
CA ALA A 131 -4.30 2.25 14.58
C ALA A 131 -4.69 3.29 13.50
N SER A 132 -5.88 3.17 12.91
CA SER A 132 -6.42 4.14 11.95
C SER A 132 -6.85 5.44 12.62
N THR A 133 -6.84 6.56 11.87
CA THR A 133 -7.14 7.89 12.42
C THR A 133 -8.16 8.66 11.57
N GLY A 134 -8.66 9.78 12.11
CA GLY A 134 -9.67 10.61 11.43
C GLY A 134 -10.96 9.83 11.20
N ILE A 135 -11.54 9.94 10.01
CA ILE A 135 -12.78 9.24 9.66
C ILE A 135 -12.64 7.71 9.65
N PHE A 136 -11.42 7.18 9.66
CA PHE A 136 -11.12 5.74 9.66
C PHE A 136 -10.89 5.18 11.07
N ALA A 137 -10.91 6.03 12.12
CA ALA A 137 -10.79 5.57 13.49
C ALA A 137 -11.96 4.63 13.83
N GLY A 138 -11.65 3.42 14.35
CA GLY A 138 -12.64 2.38 14.65
C GLY A 138 -13.21 1.68 13.41
N ALA A 139 -12.74 1.97 12.21
CA ALA A 139 -13.16 1.29 10.99
C ALA A 139 -12.85 -0.22 11.06
N ARG A 140 -13.62 -1.00 10.30
CA ARG A 140 -13.47 -2.46 10.17
C ARG A 140 -13.59 -2.84 8.71
N GLY A 141 -12.99 -3.96 8.35
CA GLY A 141 -13.11 -4.49 7.00
C GLY A 141 -12.06 -5.53 6.69
N THR A 142 -12.27 -6.22 5.59
CA THR A 142 -11.36 -7.24 5.05
C THR A 142 -11.46 -7.22 3.53
N GLY A 143 -10.43 -7.71 2.87
CA GLY A 143 -10.43 -7.85 1.43
C GLY A 143 -9.15 -8.46 0.91
N ASN A 144 -8.88 -8.23 -0.36
CA ASN A 144 -7.76 -8.80 -1.07
C ASN A 144 -6.85 -7.69 -1.61
N VAL A 145 -5.57 -8.02 -1.67
CA VAL A 145 -4.52 -7.25 -2.35
C VAL A 145 -3.97 -8.11 -3.48
N THR A 146 -3.78 -7.53 -4.64
CA THR A 146 -3.03 -8.13 -5.74
C THR A 146 -1.96 -7.16 -6.19
N VAL A 147 -0.74 -7.67 -6.42
CA VAL A 147 0.41 -6.88 -6.86
C VAL A 147 1.01 -7.53 -8.10
N ASP A 148 1.08 -6.78 -9.16
CA ASP A 148 1.94 -7.07 -10.31
C ASP A 148 3.33 -6.50 -10.00
N VAL A 149 4.26 -7.38 -9.65
CA VAL A 149 5.60 -6.98 -9.21
C VAL A 149 6.39 -6.33 -10.35
N ALA A 150 6.15 -6.73 -11.60
CA ALA A 150 6.87 -6.21 -12.76
C ALA A 150 6.48 -4.76 -13.08
N THR A 151 5.21 -4.40 -12.87
CA THR A 151 4.68 -3.05 -13.12
C THR A 151 4.58 -2.20 -11.86
N HIS A 152 4.89 -2.77 -10.69
CA HIS A 152 4.70 -2.13 -9.38
C HIS A 152 3.27 -1.67 -9.10
N ARG A 153 2.30 -2.28 -9.78
CA ARG A 153 0.89 -1.94 -9.65
C ARG A 153 0.23 -2.81 -8.60
N GLU A 154 -0.44 -2.14 -7.68
CA GLU A 154 -1.19 -2.76 -6.60
C GLU A 154 -2.68 -2.44 -6.72
N THR A 155 -3.52 -3.42 -6.42
CA THR A 155 -4.97 -3.27 -6.39
C THR A 155 -5.51 -3.84 -5.10
N LEU A 156 -6.29 -3.05 -4.38
CA LEU A 156 -7.01 -3.46 -3.18
C LEU A 156 -8.50 -3.51 -3.47
N SER A 157 -9.15 -4.58 -3.01
CA SER A 157 -10.61 -4.73 -3.15
C SER A 157 -11.19 -5.44 -1.93
N GLY A 158 -12.34 -4.94 -1.42
CA GLY A 158 -12.98 -5.58 -0.27
C GLY A 158 -14.01 -4.69 0.41
N LYS A 159 -14.16 -4.89 1.72
CA LYS A 159 -15.09 -4.14 2.56
C LYS A 159 -14.34 -3.13 3.44
N LEU A 160 -14.94 -1.95 3.61
CA LEU A 160 -14.53 -0.94 4.57
C LEU A 160 -15.79 -0.38 5.24
N ILE A 161 -15.95 -0.63 6.52
CA ILE A 161 -17.07 -0.16 7.32
C ILE A 161 -16.52 0.91 8.26
N LEU A 162 -16.92 2.16 8.06
CA LEU A 162 -16.55 3.25 8.95
C LEU A 162 -17.31 3.15 10.27
N ALA A 163 -16.68 3.57 11.36
CA ALA A 163 -17.40 3.70 12.63
C ALA A 163 -18.41 4.83 12.54
N PRO A 164 -19.55 4.75 13.26
CA PRO A 164 -20.46 5.88 13.39
C PRO A 164 -19.70 7.09 13.94
N ALA A 165 -20.02 8.28 13.40
CA ALA A 165 -19.47 9.51 13.98
C ALA A 165 -19.86 9.59 15.45
N ALA A 166 -18.91 9.93 16.32
CA ALA A 166 -19.21 10.21 17.71
C ALA A 166 -20.15 11.44 17.76
N ALA A 167 -21.30 11.25 18.40
CA ALA A 167 -22.30 12.30 18.57
C ALA A 167 -21.83 13.38 19.55
#